data_e514688088692f183d0e94c3d00a7e51
#
_entry.id   e514688088692f183d0e94c3d00a7e51
#
_cell.length_a   1.000
_cell.length_b   1.000
_cell.length_c   1.000
_cell.angle_alpha   90.00
_cell.angle_beta   90.00
_cell.angle_gamma   90.00
#
_symmetry.space_group_name_H-M   'P 1'
#
loop_
_entity.id
_entity.type
_entity.pdbx_description
1 polymer ?
#
loop_
_entity_poly.entity_id
_entity_poly.type
_entity_poly.pdbx_seq_one_letter_code
_entity_poly.pdbx_strand_id
1 'polypeptide(L)'
;GAPVDDRQHIAALAGFDKIISFDMGGTSTDVAHYSAEYERAYDAEIAGVRLRAPIMQIHTVAAGGGSICHFDGVRLRVGPDSAGANPGPAAYRRGGPLTVTDCNVLLGRIQPDFFPAVFGAHADQPLDAEIVARRFQSLADEINAASGTSRSPEEIAAGCIRIAIENMANAIKKISVQRGHDVTEYALCCFGGAAGQHACLVADALGMQSVFIHPLAG
;
A
#
# COMPACT_ATOMS: atom_id res chain seq x y z
N GLY A 1 6.50 5.84 -11.09
CA GLY A 1 5.36 6.70 -10.81
C GLY A 1 5.53 8.07 -11.45
N ALA A 2 4.43 8.80 -11.63
CA ALA A 2 4.48 10.16 -12.17
C ALA A 2 5.31 11.07 -11.24
N PRO A 3 6.04 12.08 -11.77
CA PRO A 3 6.69 13.08 -10.96
C PRO A 3 5.71 13.75 -10.00
N VAL A 4 6.16 14.15 -8.82
CA VAL A 4 5.27 14.73 -7.79
C VAL A 4 4.61 16.03 -8.27
N ASP A 5 5.29 16.80 -9.11
CA ASP A 5 4.75 18.03 -9.72
C ASP A 5 3.55 17.75 -10.64
N ASP A 6 3.54 16.64 -11.36
CA ASP A 6 2.41 16.24 -12.22
C ASP A 6 1.17 15.89 -11.41
N ARG A 7 1.36 15.29 -10.23
CA ARG A 7 0.27 14.90 -9.30
C ARG A 7 -0.49 16.10 -8.77
N GLN A 8 0.24 17.16 -8.43
CA GLN A 8 -0.34 18.44 -8.01
C GLN A 8 -1.14 19.08 -9.14
N HIS A 9 -0.57 19.13 -10.33
CA HIS A 9 -1.24 19.72 -11.48
C HIS A 9 -2.55 19.00 -11.81
N ILE A 10 -2.55 17.68 -11.77
CA ILE A 10 -3.74 16.85 -11.99
C ILE A 10 -4.78 17.09 -10.90
N ALA A 11 -4.37 17.17 -9.63
CA ALA A 11 -5.29 17.42 -8.52
C ALA A 11 -5.90 18.85 -8.57
N ALA A 12 -5.10 19.85 -8.92
CA ALA A 12 -5.56 21.23 -9.11
C ALA A 12 -6.57 21.33 -10.28
N LEU A 13 -6.33 20.61 -11.39
CA LEU A 13 -7.29 20.51 -12.49
C LEU A 13 -8.61 19.87 -12.07
N ALA A 14 -8.58 18.97 -11.08
CA ALA A 14 -9.76 18.35 -10.48
C ALA A 14 -10.41 19.22 -9.38
N GLY A 15 -9.87 20.41 -9.09
CA GLY A 15 -10.43 21.36 -8.13
C GLY A 15 -10.03 21.12 -6.68
N PHE A 16 -8.93 20.39 -6.42
CA PHE A 16 -8.43 20.16 -5.06
C PHE A 16 -7.22 21.06 -4.75
N ASP A 17 -7.37 21.94 -3.76
CA ASP A 17 -6.31 22.84 -3.29
C ASP A 17 -5.44 22.22 -2.18
N LYS A 18 -5.98 21.21 -1.47
CA LYS A 18 -5.32 20.48 -0.38
C LYS A 18 -5.33 18.99 -0.71
N ILE A 19 -4.16 18.39 -0.85
CA ILE A 19 -4.04 16.97 -1.15
C ILE A 19 -2.97 16.27 -0.29
N ILE A 20 -3.24 15.00 0.00
CA ILE A 20 -2.23 14.02 0.39
C ILE A 20 -1.96 13.15 -0.83
N SER A 21 -0.75 13.24 -1.38
CA SER A 21 -0.31 12.32 -2.43
C SER A 21 -0.03 10.95 -1.82
N PHE A 22 -0.60 9.92 -2.41
CA PHE A 22 -0.52 8.55 -1.95
C PHE A 22 -0.14 7.65 -3.14
N ASP A 23 1.14 7.36 -3.30
CA ASP A 23 1.67 6.53 -4.36
C ASP A 23 2.06 5.15 -3.80
N MET A 24 1.26 4.15 -4.10
CA MET A 24 1.51 2.79 -3.63
C MET A 24 1.87 1.87 -4.79
N GLY A 25 3.11 1.42 -4.75
CA GLY A 25 3.64 0.39 -5.64
C GLY A 25 3.66 -1.01 -5.02
N GLY A 26 4.47 -1.89 -5.60
CA GLY A 26 4.66 -3.25 -5.09
C GLY A 26 5.45 -3.31 -3.78
N THR A 27 6.41 -2.41 -3.55
CA THR A 27 7.38 -2.48 -2.44
C THR A 27 7.12 -1.47 -1.33
N SER A 28 6.67 -0.28 -1.69
CA SER A 28 6.56 0.86 -0.78
C SER A 28 5.37 1.72 -1.11
N THR A 29 5.05 2.59 -0.18
CA THR A 29 4.11 3.68 -0.36
C THR A 29 4.83 5.00 -0.09
N ASP A 30 4.78 5.91 -1.04
CA ASP A 30 5.28 7.27 -0.92
C ASP A 30 4.11 8.21 -0.63
N VAL A 31 4.24 9.00 0.43
CA VAL A 31 3.25 9.98 0.83
C VAL A 31 3.88 11.37 0.88
N ALA A 32 3.16 12.36 0.36
CA ALA A 32 3.56 13.75 0.40
C ALA A 32 2.35 14.64 0.71
N HIS A 33 2.60 15.71 1.44
CA HIS A 33 1.61 16.71 1.81
C HIS A 33 1.72 17.93 0.89
N TYR A 34 0.57 18.42 0.41
CA TYR A 34 0.45 19.61 -0.41
C TYR A 34 -0.72 20.48 0.06
N SER A 35 -0.43 21.75 0.33
CA SER A 35 -1.44 22.78 0.64
C SER A 35 -1.03 24.09 -0.02
N ALA A 36 -1.48 24.36 -1.25
CA ALA A 36 -1.08 25.43 -2.15
C ALA A 36 0.43 25.43 -2.52
N GLU A 37 1.29 24.93 -1.65
CA GLU A 37 2.72 24.71 -1.89
C GLU A 37 3.16 23.38 -1.31
N TYR A 38 4.16 22.73 -1.93
CA TYR A 38 4.80 21.58 -1.31
C TYR A 38 5.63 21.99 -0.11
N GLU A 39 5.51 21.23 0.95
CA GLU A 39 6.39 21.36 2.10
C GLU A 39 7.83 21.03 1.66
N ARG A 40 8.71 22.03 1.74
CA ARG A 40 10.12 21.89 1.39
C ARG A 40 10.97 21.89 2.65
N ALA A 41 11.81 20.89 2.81
CA ALA A 41 12.90 20.96 3.78
C ALA A 41 14.10 21.65 3.14
N TYR A 42 14.64 22.65 3.81
CA TYR A 42 15.86 23.34 3.36
C TYR A 42 17.13 22.67 3.87
N ASP A 43 17.04 21.83 4.89
CA ASP A 43 18.12 21.03 5.43
C ASP A 43 17.77 19.55 5.39
N ALA A 44 18.51 18.76 4.62
CA ALA A 44 18.39 17.30 4.61
C ALA A 44 19.78 16.68 4.77
N GLU A 45 19.85 15.58 5.49
CA GLU A 45 21.05 14.76 5.58
C GLU A 45 20.84 13.48 4.76
N ILE A 46 21.61 13.33 3.69
CA ILE A 46 21.57 12.14 2.84
C ILE A 46 22.95 11.47 2.90
N ALA A 47 22.98 10.23 3.37
CA ALA A 47 24.21 9.45 3.53
C ALA A 47 25.30 10.18 4.34
N GLY A 48 24.93 10.92 5.40
CA GLY A 48 25.87 11.67 6.24
C GLY A 48 26.31 13.02 5.68
N VAL A 49 25.78 13.42 4.52
CA VAL A 49 26.07 14.73 3.91
C VAL A 49 24.89 15.68 4.11
N ARG A 50 25.11 16.82 4.76
CA ARG A 50 24.11 17.89 4.85
C ARG A 50 23.97 18.61 3.52
N LEU A 51 22.75 18.57 2.97
CA LEU A 51 22.38 19.30 1.76
C LEU A 51 21.46 20.47 2.15
N ARG A 52 21.83 21.67 1.72
CA ARG A 52 20.96 22.86 1.76
C ARG A 52 20.37 23.12 0.38
N ALA A 53 19.27 22.43 0.07
CA ALA A 53 18.50 22.66 -1.13
C ALA A 53 17.01 22.48 -0.78
N PRO A 54 16.09 23.17 -1.46
CA PRO A 54 14.66 22.93 -1.28
C PRO A 54 14.34 21.50 -1.77
N ILE A 55 14.20 20.56 -0.82
CA ILE A 55 13.88 19.17 -1.08
C ILE A 55 12.42 18.94 -0.68
N MET A 56 11.62 18.38 -1.59
CA MET A 56 10.26 17.95 -1.26
C MET A 56 10.28 16.91 -0.14
N GLN A 57 9.42 17.10 0.86
CA GLN A 57 9.25 16.13 1.93
C GLN A 57 8.35 14.99 1.47
N ILE A 58 8.98 13.92 0.99
CA ILE A 58 8.31 12.64 0.72
C ILE A 58 8.63 11.71 1.87
N HIS A 59 7.62 11.07 2.44
CA HIS A 59 7.81 10.03 3.44
C HIS A 59 7.49 8.68 2.81
N THR A 60 8.51 7.85 2.73
CA THR A 60 8.39 6.48 2.22
C THR A 60 8.15 5.52 3.39
N VAL A 61 7.14 4.68 3.28
CA VAL A 61 6.89 3.59 4.21
C VAL A 61 7.02 2.24 3.49
N ALA A 62 7.63 1.28 4.16
CA ALA A 62 7.76 -0.10 3.68
C ALA A 62 6.39 -0.83 3.80
N ALA A 63 5.40 -0.34 3.07
CA ALA A 63 4.07 -0.91 2.95
C ALA A 63 3.64 -0.81 1.50
N GLY A 64 3.60 -1.92 0.81
CA GLY A 64 3.23 -2.01 -0.60
C GLY A 64 2.46 -3.30 -0.87
N GLY A 65 2.07 -3.53 -2.12
CA GLY A 65 1.37 -4.76 -2.52
C GLY A 65 2.16 -6.03 -2.21
N GLY A 66 3.49 -5.97 -2.25
CA GLY A 66 4.39 -7.07 -1.94
C GLY A 66 4.78 -7.20 -0.46
N SER A 67 4.23 -6.38 0.45
CA SER A 67 4.50 -6.53 1.90
C SER A 67 4.09 -7.90 2.39
N ILE A 68 5.03 -8.61 3.04
CA ILE A 68 4.86 -10.01 3.43
C ILE A 68 3.91 -10.12 4.62
N CYS A 69 2.92 -11.01 4.50
CA CYS A 69 1.98 -11.37 5.55
C CYS A 69 2.45 -12.67 6.21
N HIS A 70 2.67 -12.66 7.53
CA HIS A 70 3.12 -13.84 8.27
C HIS A 70 2.65 -13.81 9.71
N PHE A 71 2.70 -14.98 10.36
CA PHE A 71 2.48 -15.12 11.79
C PHE A 71 3.82 -15.29 12.48
N ASP A 72 4.09 -14.52 13.54
CA ASP A 72 5.37 -14.57 14.28
C ASP A 72 5.32 -15.52 15.50
N GLY A 73 4.31 -16.37 15.55
CA GLY A 73 4.03 -17.27 16.68
C GLY A 73 3.15 -16.67 17.77
N VAL A 74 2.94 -15.34 17.74
CA VAL A 74 2.13 -14.60 18.71
C VAL A 74 1.04 -13.76 18.01
N ARG A 75 1.40 -13.09 16.93
CA ARG A 75 0.52 -12.18 16.20
C ARG A 75 0.75 -12.17 14.70
N LEU A 76 -0.27 -11.77 13.99
CA LEU A 76 -0.20 -11.53 12.56
C LEU A 76 0.61 -10.26 12.28
N ARG A 77 1.50 -10.32 11.28
CA ARG A 77 2.39 -9.23 10.85
C ARG A 77 2.23 -8.96 9.37
N VAL A 78 2.43 -7.70 8.99
CA VAL A 78 2.51 -7.26 7.59
C VAL A 78 3.72 -6.34 7.44
N GLY A 79 4.67 -6.76 6.60
CA GLY A 79 5.96 -6.10 6.47
C GLY A 79 6.84 -6.24 7.73
N PRO A 80 7.94 -5.46 7.85
CA PRO A 80 8.42 -4.49 6.85
C PRO A 80 9.00 -5.11 5.58
N ASP A 81 9.27 -6.42 5.59
CA ASP A 81 9.84 -7.12 4.44
C ASP A 81 8.85 -7.17 3.27
N SER A 82 9.40 -7.10 2.06
CA SER A 82 8.64 -7.19 0.81
C SER A 82 9.15 -8.33 -0.05
N ALA A 83 8.23 -9.05 -0.68
CA ALA A 83 8.55 -10.06 -1.68
C ALA A 83 9.13 -9.47 -2.98
N GLY A 84 9.06 -8.14 -3.14
CA GLY A 84 9.51 -7.45 -4.35
C GLY A 84 8.75 -7.90 -5.60
N ALA A 85 9.42 -7.78 -6.74
CA ALA A 85 8.90 -8.26 -8.02
C ALA A 85 9.32 -9.72 -8.31
N ASN A 86 10.40 -10.19 -7.69
CA ASN A 86 10.93 -11.54 -7.81
C ASN A 86 11.43 -12.03 -6.43
N PRO A 87 10.85 -13.10 -5.86
CA PRO A 87 9.80 -13.95 -6.42
C PRO A 87 8.42 -13.27 -6.54
N GLY A 88 8.16 -12.17 -5.82
CA GLY A 88 6.89 -11.49 -5.77
C GLY A 88 5.84 -12.20 -4.90
N PRO A 89 4.58 -11.76 -4.94
CA PRO A 89 3.45 -12.42 -4.30
C PRO A 89 3.29 -13.90 -4.64
N ALA A 90 2.67 -14.68 -3.76
CA ALA A 90 2.39 -16.10 -4.00
C ALA A 90 1.62 -16.32 -5.31
N ALA A 91 0.66 -15.42 -5.61
CA ALA A 91 -0.12 -15.43 -6.85
C ALA A 91 0.71 -15.31 -8.13
N TYR A 92 1.97 -14.83 -8.06
CA TYR A 92 2.82 -14.64 -9.25
C TYR A 92 3.47 -15.93 -9.78
N ARG A 93 3.17 -17.09 -9.18
CA ARG A 93 3.63 -18.42 -9.62
C ARG A 93 5.15 -18.61 -9.60
N ARG A 94 5.87 -17.86 -8.77
CA ARG A 94 7.34 -17.91 -8.65
C ARG A 94 7.81 -18.37 -7.27
N GLY A 95 6.91 -19.00 -6.50
CA GLY A 95 7.23 -19.52 -5.15
C GLY A 95 7.31 -18.47 -4.05
N GLY A 96 6.85 -17.22 -4.31
CA GLY A 96 6.85 -16.13 -3.35
C GLY A 96 5.97 -16.36 -2.13
N PRO A 97 6.16 -15.58 -1.03
CA PRO A 97 5.37 -15.67 0.18
C PRO A 97 3.96 -15.06 0.00
N LEU A 98 3.11 -15.22 1.03
CA LEU A 98 1.86 -14.45 1.10
C LEU A 98 2.14 -12.97 1.32
N THR A 99 1.41 -12.13 0.59
CA THR A 99 1.56 -10.67 0.60
C THR A 99 0.21 -9.96 0.65
N VAL A 100 0.22 -8.63 0.75
CA VAL A 100 -0.98 -7.77 0.65
C VAL A 100 -1.70 -7.97 -0.69
N THR A 101 -0.98 -8.18 -1.79
CA THR A 101 -1.57 -8.53 -3.10
C THR A 101 -2.37 -9.83 -3.01
N ASP A 102 -1.82 -10.85 -2.36
CA ASP A 102 -2.52 -12.14 -2.18
C ASP A 102 -3.77 -12.01 -1.31
N CYS A 103 -3.74 -11.12 -0.29
CA CYS A 103 -4.95 -10.79 0.46
C CYS A 103 -6.04 -10.22 -0.44
N ASN A 104 -5.68 -9.30 -1.35
CA ASN A 104 -6.64 -8.71 -2.29
C ASN A 104 -7.17 -9.73 -3.31
N VAL A 105 -6.36 -10.71 -3.72
CA VAL A 105 -6.80 -11.83 -4.57
C VAL A 105 -7.80 -12.70 -3.81
N LEU A 106 -7.48 -13.15 -2.59
CA LEU A 106 -8.38 -14.00 -1.81
C LEU A 106 -9.71 -13.32 -1.48
N LEU A 107 -9.68 -12.01 -1.19
CA LEU A 107 -10.87 -11.23 -0.86
C LEU A 107 -11.65 -10.76 -2.10
N GLY A 108 -11.25 -11.16 -3.32
CA GLY A 108 -11.93 -10.81 -4.58
C GLY A 108 -11.79 -9.33 -4.98
N ARG A 109 -10.88 -8.57 -4.36
CA ARG A 109 -10.60 -7.17 -4.75
C ARG A 109 -9.75 -7.09 -6.01
N ILE A 110 -8.84 -8.05 -6.20
CA ILE A 110 -8.16 -8.33 -7.46
C ILE A 110 -8.86 -9.55 -8.05
N GLN A 111 -9.37 -9.40 -9.26
CA GLN A 111 -10.05 -10.46 -10.00
C GLN A 111 -9.08 -10.98 -11.07
N PRO A 112 -8.55 -12.22 -10.93
CA PRO A 112 -7.53 -12.76 -11.82
C PRO A 112 -7.93 -12.77 -13.30
N ASP A 113 -9.22 -12.97 -13.60
CA ASP A 113 -9.73 -13.03 -14.97
C ASP A 113 -9.64 -11.69 -15.72
N PHE A 114 -9.57 -10.58 -14.98
CA PHE A 114 -9.43 -9.23 -15.55
C PHE A 114 -8.00 -8.68 -15.41
N PHE A 115 -7.08 -9.48 -14.88
CA PHE A 115 -5.68 -9.10 -14.73
C PHE A 115 -4.85 -9.65 -15.90
N PRO A 116 -3.82 -8.94 -16.37
CA PRO A 116 -2.97 -9.44 -17.46
C PRO A 116 -2.33 -10.79 -17.11
N ALA A 117 -2.31 -11.72 -18.07
CA ALA A 117 -1.64 -13.00 -17.93
C ALA A 117 -0.13 -12.85 -18.21
N VAL A 118 0.59 -12.26 -17.25
CA VAL A 118 2.04 -11.95 -17.35
C VAL A 118 2.87 -12.59 -16.25
N PHE A 119 2.32 -13.60 -15.58
CA PHE A 119 2.95 -14.27 -14.44
C PHE A 119 3.48 -15.66 -14.80
N GLY A 120 4.11 -16.33 -13.84
CA GLY A 120 4.75 -17.62 -14.05
C GLY A 120 6.16 -17.50 -14.66
N ALA A 121 6.75 -18.65 -14.95
CA ALA A 121 8.13 -18.74 -15.44
C ALA A 121 8.34 -18.14 -16.84
N HIS A 122 7.29 -18.19 -17.67
CA HIS A 122 7.32 -17.71 -19.07
C HIS A 122 6.53 -16.41 -19.27
N ALA A 123 6.03 -15.77 -18.18
CA ALA A 123 5.24 -14.54 -18.21
C ALA A 123 3.99 -14.64 -19.12
N ASP A 124 3.32 -15.79 -19.09
CA ASP A 124 2.17 -16.12 -19.95
C ASP A 124 0.96 -16.68 -19.17
N GLN A 125 1.02 -16.64 -17.83
CA GLN A 125 -0.01 -17.23 -16.95
C GLN A 125 -0.76 -16.14 -16.16
N PRO A 126 -2.06 -16.38 -15.84
CA PRO A 126 -2.80 -15.52 -14.93
C PRO A 126 -2.32 -15.66 -13.49
N LEU A 127 -2.79 -14.77 -12.61
CA LEU A 127 -2.61 -14.90 -11.17
C LEU A 127 -3.12 -16.26 -10.66
N ASP A 128 -2.42 -16.86 -9.71
CA ASP A 128 -2.76 -18.15 -9.12
C ASP A 128 -3.60 -18.01 -7.85
N ALA A 129 -4.92 -17.92 -8.02
CA ALA A 129 -5.84 -17.84 -6.90
C ALA A 129 -5.87 -19.12 -6.05
N GLU A 130 -5.59 -20.30 -6.65
CA GLU A 130 -5.61 -21.57 -5.93
C GLU A 130 -4.44 -21.69 -4.96
N ILE A 131 -3.22 -21.27 -5.37
CA ILE A 131 -2.07 -21.27 -4.46
C ILE A 131 -2.29 -20.29 -3.30
N VAL A 132 -2.91 -19.15 -3.58
CA VAL A 132 -3.26 -18.14 -2.55
C VAL A 132 -4.22 -18.75 -1.53
N ALA A 133 -5.31 -19.37 -1.96
CA ALA A 133 -6.29 -19.99 -1.08
C ALA A 133 -5.65 -21.08 -0.21
N ARG A 134 -4.85 -21.97 -0.80
CA ARG A 134 -4.16 -23.05 -0.06
C ARG A 134 -3.18 -22.51 0.99
N ARG A 135 -2.42 -21.46 0.66
CA ARG A 135 -1.46 -20.88 1.60
C ARG A 135 -2.14 -20.12 2.73
N PHE A 136 -3.23 -19.42 2.45
CA PHE A 136 -4.01 -18.78 3.51
C PHE A 136 -4.72 -19.80 4.40
N GLN A 137 -5.16 -20.95 3.85
CA GLN A 137 -5.67 -22.04 4.68
C GLN A 137 -4.59 -22.56 5.64
N SER A 138 -3.37 -22.80 5.14
CA SER A 138 -2.26 -23.24 6.00
C SER A 138 -1.91 -22.22 7.09
N LEU A 139 -1.93 -20.92 6.76
CA LEU A 139 -1.69 -19.85 7.73
C LEU A 139 -2.83 -19.77 8.77
N ALA A 140 -4.08 -19.96 8.35
CA ALA A 140 -5.23 -19.99 9.25
C ALA A 140 -5.14 -21.19 10.22
N ASP A 141 -4.76 -22.36 9.73
CA ASP A 141 -4.57 -23.57 10.54
C ASP A 141 -3.48 -23.38 11.60
N GLU A 142 -2.36 -22.76 11.21
CA GLU A 142 -1.24 -22.41 12.13
C GLU A 142 -1.70 -21.45 13.23
N ILE A 143 -2.38 -20.36 12.86
CA ILE A 143 -2.88 -19.35 13.82
C ILE A 143 -3.92 -19.97 14.76
N ASN A 144 -4.86 -20.74 14.23
CA ASN A 144 -5.92 -21.38 14.99
C ASN A 144 -5.35 -22.39 16.00
N ALA A 145 -4.37 -23.18 15.59
CA ALA A 145 -3.68 -24.11 16.47
C ALA A 145 -2.93 -23.39 17.61
N ALA A 146 -2.27 -22.26 17.31
CA ALA A 146 -1.51 -21.50 18.29
C ALA A 146 -2.38 -20.71 19.28
N SER A 147 -3.52 -20.18 18.79
CA SER A 147 -4.38 -19.26 19.56
C SER A 147 -5.67 -19.88 20.12
N GLY A 148 -5.98 -21.13 19.76
CA GLY A 148 -7.24 -21.79 20.13
C GLY A 148 -8.47 -21.14 19.50
N THR A 149 -8.31 -20.46 18.36
CA THR A 149 -9.39 -19.80 17.62
C THR A 149 -9.85 -20.64 16.42
N SER A 150 -10.89 -20.16 15.72
CA SER A 150 -11.42 -20.80 14.50
C SER A 150 -11.66 -19.73 13.44
N ARG A 151 -10.59 -19.06 13.02
CA ARG A 151 -10.64 -18.01 11.99
C ARG A 151 -10.54 -18.61 10.59
N SER A 152 -11.33 -18.08 9.66
CA SER A 152 -11.23 -18.45 8.26
C SER A 152 -10.02 -17.81 7.57
N PRO A 153 -9.57 -18.35 6.41
CA PRO A 153 -8.56 -17.73 5.57
C PRO A 153 -8.86 -16.27 5.20
N GLU A 154 -10.14 -15.98 4.90
CA GLU A 154 -10.61 -14.63 4.55
C GLU A 154 -10.52 -13.67 5.74
N GLU A 155 -10.84 -14.13 6.95
CA GLU A 155 -10.69 -13.33 8.18
C GLU A 155 -9.23 -13.00 8.46
N ILE A 156 -8.31 -13.94 8.20
CA ILE A 156 -6.87 -13.69 8.31
C ILE A 156 -6.41 -12.68 7.25
N ALA A 157 -6.81 -12.87 5.99
CA ALA A 157 -6.48 -11.92 4.91
C ALA A 157 -7.02 -10.52 5.20
N ALA A 158 -8.26 -10.40 5.67
CA ALA A 158 -8.85 -9.12 6.10
C ALA A 158 -8.08 -8.52 7.29
N GLY A 159 -7.57 -9.35 8.20
CA GLY A 159 -6.67 -8.94 9.27
C GLY A 159 -5.37 -8.34 8.75
N CYS A 160 -4.72 -8.98 7.78
CA CYS A 160 -3.53 -8.44 7.12
C CYS A 160 -3.82 -7.08 6.46
N ILE A 161 -4.94 -6.96 5.75
CA ILE A 161 -5.33 -5.68 5.12
C ILE A 161 -5.49 -4.58 6.18
N ARG A 162 -6.15 -4.84 7.31
CA ARG A 162 -6.27 -3.84 8.39
C ARG A 162 -4.92 -3.35 8.90
N ILE A 163 -3.96 -4.27 9.13
CA ILE A 163 -2.60 -3.91 9.54
C ILE A 163 -1.91 -3.05 8.48
N ALA A 164 -2.03 -3.42 7.20
CA ALA A 164 -1.48 -2.64 6.09
C ALA A 164 -2.06 -1.22 6.04
N ILE A 165 -3.39 -1.08 6.19
CA ILE A 165 -4.07 0.22 6.22
C ILE A 165 -3.59 1.07 7.40
N GLU A 166 -3.46 0.50 8.58
CA GLU A 166 -2.94 1.21 9.77
C GLU A 166 -1.52 1.72 9.54
N ASN A 167 -0.65 0.90 8.94
CA ASN A 167 0.72 1.29 8.60
C ASN A 167 0.75 2.49 7.64
N MET A 168 -0.10 2.46 6.59
CA MET A 168 -0.22 3.55 5.63
C MET A 168 -0.83 4.81 6.24
N ALA A 169 -1.90 4.68 7.01
CA ALA A 169 -2.53 5.80 7.71
C ALA A 169 -1.56 6.47 8.70
N ASN A 170 -0.77 5.68 9.44
CA ASN A 170 0.25 6.21 10.35
C ASN A 170 1.36 6.97 9.62
N ALA A 171 1.76 6.52 8.42
CA ALA A 171 2.71 7.26 7.58
C ALA A 171 2.15 8.64 7.18
N ILE A 172 0.87 8.70 6.79
CA ILE A 172 0.20 9.98 6.46
C ILE A 172 0.11 10.87 7.71
N LYS A 173 -0.32 10.33 8.86
CA LYS A 173 -0.37 11.09 10.12
C LYS A 173 0.97 11.71 10.49
N LYS A 174 2.07 11.03 10.22
CA LYS A 174 3.42 11.51 10.51
C LYS A 174 3.80 12.78 9.72
N ILE A 175 3.35 12.90 8.48
CA ILE A 175 3.66 14.05 7.62
C ILE A 175 2.60 15.15 7.69
N SER A 176 1.47 14.91 8.33
CA SER A 176 0.33 15.83 8.39
C SER A 176 -0.08 16.16 9.82
N VAL A 177 -0.80 15.27 10.49
CA VAL A 177 -1.37 15.53 11.84
C VAL A 177 -0.29 15.88 12.86
N GLN A 178 0.87 15.20 12.85
CA GLN A 178 1.98 15.51 13.74
C GLN A 178 2.61 16.90 13.47
N ARG A 179 2.30 17.52 12.35
CA ARG A 179 2.74 18.86 11.97
C ARG A 179 1.62 19.91 12.09
N GLY A 180 0.48 19.53 12.66
CA GLY A 180 -0.64 20.44 12.91
C GLY A 180 -1.61 20.60 11.75
N HIS A 181 -1.55 19.76 10.70
CA HIS A 181 -2.50 19.79 9.59
C HIS A 181 -3.69 18.87 9.89
N ASP A 182 -4.90 19.37 9.64
CA ASP A 182 -6.13 18.58 9.72
C ASP A 182 -6.34 17.82 8.41
N VAL A 183 -6.07 16.51 8.41
CA VAL A 183 -6.19 15.68 7.20
C VAL A 183 -7.62 15.55 6.68
N THR A 184 -8.63 15.84 7.51
CA THR A 184 -10.03 15.78 7.09
C THR A 184 -10.40 16.82 6.04
N GLU A 185 -9.57 17.89 5.92
CA GLU A 185 -9.71 18.94 4.91
C GLU A 185 -9.05 18.60 3.56
N TYR A 186 -8.35 17.46 3.48
CA TYR A 186 -7.56 17.08 2.31
C TYR A 186 -8.24 16.00 1.48
N ALA A 187 -7.98 15.98 0.19
CA ALA A 187 -8.29 14.85 -0.68
C ALA A 187 -7.12 13.87 -0.72
N LEU A 188 -7.40 12.58 -0.64
CA LEU A 188 -6.42 11.52 -0.85
C LEU A 188 -6.23 11.31 -2.35
N CYS A 189 -5.09 11.75 -2.89
CA CYS A 189 -4.78 11.67 -4.31
C CYS A 189 -3.92 10.45 -4.59
N CYS A 190 -4.50 9.43 -5.23
CA CYS A 190 -3.92 8.09 -5.35
C CYS A 190 -3.21 7.88 -6.66
N PHE A 191 -2.01 7.31 -6.60
CA PHE A 191 -1.16 6.91 -7.70
C PHE A 191 -0.55 5.53 -7.43
N GLY A 192 -0.02 4.90 -8.50
CA GLY A 192 0.55 3.57 -8.43
C GLY A 192 -0.48 2.45 -8.51
N GLY A 193 -0.07 1.30 -9.06
CA GLY A 193 -0.97 0.19 -9.38
C GLY A 193 -1.65 -0.48 -8.18
N ALA A 194 -1.20 -0.25 -6.95
CA ALA A 194 -1.78 -0.82 -5.75
C ALA A 194 -2.62 0.17 -4.93
N ALA A 195 -2.47 1.48 -5.13
CA ALA A 195 -3.09 2.50 -4.27
C ALA A 195 -4.62 2.46 -4.28
N GLY A 196 -5.23 2.34 -5.45
CA GLY A 196 -6.69 2.34 -5.61
C GLY A 196 -7.40 1.22 -4.83
N GLN A 197 -6.73 0.09 -4.60
CA GLN A 197 -7.27 -1.05 -3.86
C GLN A 197 -7.46 -0.75 -2.36
N HIS A 198 -6.74 0.24 -1.84
CA HIS A 198 -6.68 0.58 -0.41
C HIS A 198 -7.18 1.97 -0.09
N ALA A 199 -7.34 2.82 -1.10
CA ALA A 199 -7.60 4.26 -0.98
C ALA A 199 -8.77 4.60 -0.05
N CYS A 200 -9.94 3.99 -0.25
CA CYS A 200 -11.11 4.26 0.57
C CYS A 200 -10.89 3.86 2.04
N LEU A 201 -10.27 2.70 2.29
CA LEU A 201 -9.98 2.25 3.65
C LEU A 201 -8.96 3.14 4.37
N VAL A 202 -7.97 3.67 3.64
CA VAL A 202 -7.00 4.63 4.18
C VAL A 202 -7.69 5.96 4.47
N ALA A 203 -8.54 6.44 3.57
CA ALA A 203 -9.33 7.65 3.77
C ALA A 203 -10.24 7.53 4.99
N ASP A 204 -10.97 6.40 5.13
CA ASP A 204 -11.83 6.12 6.29
C ASP A 204 -11.04 6.12 7.60
N ALA A 205 -9.85 5.49 7.62
CA ALA A 205 -8.97 5.44 8.80
C ALA A 205 -8.43 6.82 9.22
N LEU A 206 -8.45 7.79 8.30
CA LEU A 206 -7.99 9.16 8.50
C LEU A 206 -9.15 10.16 8.65
N GLY A 207 -10.39 9.75 8.41
CA GLY A 207 -11.57 10.62 8.40
C GLY A 207 -11.62 11.55 7.18
N MET A 208 -10.90 11.23 6.12
CA MET A 208 -10.90 12.01 4.87
C MET A 208 -12.21 11.78 4.10
N GLN A 209 -12.75 12.84 3.50
CA GLN A 209 -14.04 12.81 2.80
C GLN A 209 -13.91 12.59 1.29
N SER A 210 -12.72 12.78 0.74
CA SER A 210 -12.51 12.76 -0.71
C SER A 210 -11.32 11.87 -1.08
N VAL A 211 -11.54 11.01 -2.07
CA VAL A 211 -10.51 10.19 -2.71
C VAL A 211 -10.49 10.55 -4.20
N PHE A 212 -9.34 10.89 -4.73
CA PHE A 212 -9.15 11.16 -6.14
C PHE A 212 -8.22 10.13 -6.76
N ILE A 213 -8.69 9.44 -7.80
CA ILE A 213 -7.94 8.47 -8.58
C ILE A 213 -8.01 8.88 -10.04
N HIS A 214 -6.87 9.29 -10.61
CA HIS A 214 -6.82 9.63 -12.02
C HIS A 214 -6.91 8.36 -12.89
N PRO A 215 -7.58 8.37 -14.05
CA PRO A 215 -7.67 7.20 -14.94
C PRO A 215 -6.32 6.61 -15.37
N LEU A 216 -5.26 7.42 -15.36
CA LEU A 216 -3.88 6.99 -15.68
C LEU A 216 -3.00 6.92 -14.43
N ALA A 217 -3.57 6.63 -13.26
CA ALA A 217 -2.83 6.58 -11.99
C ALA A 217 -1.98 5.31 -11.80
N GLY A 218 -2.16 4.29 -12.64
CA GLY A 218 -1.47 2.99 -12.59
C GLY A 218 -0.11 2.94 -13.27
#